data_f9cf64ae6886e851cb5f8f84a90cbfbd
#
_entry.id   f9cf64ae6886e851cb5f8f84a90cbfbd
#
_cell.length_a   1.000
_cell.length_b   1.000
_cell.length_c   1.000
_cell.angle_alpha   90.00
_cell.angle_beta   90.00
_cell.angle_gamma   90.00
#
_symmetry.space_group_name_H-M   'P 1'
#
loop_
_entity.id
_entity.type
_entity.pdbx_description
1 polymer ?
#
loop_
_entity_poly.entity_id
_entity_poly.type
_entity_poly.pdbx_seq_one_letter_code
_entity_poly.pdbx_strand_id
1 'polypeptide(L)'
;MAEATARSAESEDYFWKLERRQTFQEPDDASYQAFVRGDWEEAQRIENDGRDALRRRFVEQGFVLRRVRVVESPITPYLQWEMRALRVRAEAGEEIRVLDASTGAASP
;
A
#
# COMPACT_ATOMS: atom_id res chain seq x y z
N MET A 1 0.47 16.76 -1.88
CA MET A 1 0.22 16.49 -1.71
C MET A 1 -0.48 15.85 -1.39
N ALA A 2 -0.62 15.81 -1.26
CA ALA A 2 -1.23 15.12 -1.14
C ALA A 2 -1.69 14.49 -0.21
N GLU A 3 -1.57 14.80 0.62
CA GLU A 3 -1.90 14.15 1.55
C GLU A 3 -3.21 14.34 1.90
N ALA A 4 -4.10 13.87 1.32
CA ALA A 4 -5.47 13.90 1.66
C ALA A 4 -5.75 13.18 2.94
N THR A 5 -4.75 12.74 3.56
CA THR A 5 -4.98 12.06 4.80
C THR A 5 -5.63 12.94 5.83
N ALA A 6 -5.52 14.20 5.68
CA ALA A 6 -6.03 15.04 6.72
C ALA A 6 -7.49 14.89 6.98
N ARG A 7 -8.22 14.54 5.97
CA ARG A 7 -9.63 14.49 6.19
C ARG A 7 -10.07 13.45 7.12
N SER A 8 -9.33 12.39 7.22
CA SER A 8 -9.77 11.29 8.02
C SER A 8 -9.83 11.61 9.48
N ALA A 9 -9.24 12.69 9.86
CA ALA A 9 -9.26 13.05 11.25
C ALA A 9 -10.66 13.29 11.78
N GLU A 10 -11.59 13.47 10.88
CA GLU A 10 -12.95 13.67 11.32
C GLU A 10 -13.62 12.40 11.77
N SER A 11 -13.04 11.27 11.46
CA SER A 11 -13.62 10.02 11.86
C SER A 11 -12.81 9.44 12.99
N GLU A 12 -13.44 9.01 14.02
CA GLU A 12 -12.76 8.44 15.15
C GLU A 12 -12.20 7.08 14.84
N ASP A 13 -12.75 6.41 13.83
CA ASP A 13 -12.40 5.02 13.57
C ASP A 13 -11.56 4.81 12.34
N TYR A 14 -11.27 5.85 11.59
CA TYR A 14 -10.59 5.72 10.33
C TYR A 14 -9.42 6.65 10.21
N PHE A 15 -8.50 6.26 9.38
CA PHE A 15 -7.46 7.14 8.94
C PHE A 15 -7.29 6.89 7.45
N TRP A 16 -7.60 7.90 6.64
CA TRP A 16 -7.58 7.76 5.19
C TRP A 16 -6.26 8.21 4.60
N LYS A 17 -5.84 7.53 3.55
CA LYS A 17 -4.63 7.89 2.83
C LYS A 17 -4.89 7.73 1.34
N LEU A 18 -4.60 8.79 0.57
CA LEU A 18 -4.73 8.76 -0.87
C LEU A 18 -3.33 8.81 -1.48
N GLU A 19 -3.02 7.83 -2.30
CA GLU A 19 -1.71 7.75 -2.95
C GLU A 19 -1.88 7.70 -4.44
N ARG A 20 -1.24 8.63 -5.14
CA ARG A 20 -1.33 8.72 -6.59
C ARG A 20 0.00 8.53 -7.29
N ARG A 21 1.10 8.67 -6.58
CA ARG A 21 2.40 8.58 -7.19
C ARG A 21 2.68 7.17 -7.65
N GLN A 22 3.19 7.01 -8.85
CA GLN A 22 3.38 5.70 -9.44
C GLN A 22 4.71 5.06 -9.07
N THR A 23 5.64 5.82 -8.54
CA THR A 23 6.94 5.29 -8.14
C THR A 23 7.45 6.08 -6.95
N PHE A 24 7.95 5.36 -5.96
CA PHE A 24 8.60 5.95 -4.81
C PHE A 24 9.98 5.37 -4.68
N GLN A 25 10.83 6.06 -3.95
CA GLN A 25 12.11 5.49 -3.56
C GLN A 25 11.97 4.96 -2.14
N GLU A 26 12.38 3.70 -1.95
CA GLU A 26 12.26 3.05 -0.66
C GLU A 26 13.61 2.47 -0.25
N PRO A 27 14.60 3.31 -0.02
CA PRO A 27 15.97 2.80 0.21
C PRO A 27 16.10 1.96 1.46
N ASP A 28 15.22 2.17 2.43
CA ASP A 28 15.32 1.44 3.68
C ASP A 28 14.37 0.26 3.77
N ASP A 29 13.66 -0.04 2.72
CA ASP A 29 12.71 -1.15 2.75
C ASP A 29 13.38 -2.41 2.24
N ALA A 30 13.56 -3.39 3.12
CA ALA A 30 14.28 -4.60 2.77
C ALA A 30 13.56 -5.39 1.68
N SER A 31 12.24 -5.42 1.71
CA SER A 31 11.49 -6.13 0.70
C SER A 31 11.68 -5.49 -0.67
N TYR A 32 11.61 -4.18 -0.73
CA TYR A 32 11.79 -3.49 -2.00
C TYR A 32 13.20 -3.69 -2.53
N GLN A 33 14.20 -3.68 -1.66
CA GLN A 33 15.57 -3.90 -2.09
C GLN A 33 15.75 -5.30 -2.67
N ALA A 34 15.11 -6.30 -2.07
CA ALA A 34 15.14 -7.64 -2.60
C ALA A 34 14.49 -7.70 -3.98
N PHE A 35 13.36 -7.02 -4.12
CA PHE A 35 12.67 -6.96 -5.40
C PHE A 35 13.55 -6.33 -6.49
N VAL A 36 14.24 -5.24 -6.15
CA VAL A 36 15.10 -4.54 -7.10
C VAL A 36 16.24 -5.44 -7.56
N ARG A 37 16.74 -6.31 -6.68
CA ARG A 37 17.78 -7.24 -7.04
C ARG A 37 17.27 -8.40 -7.89
N GLY A 38 15.97 -8.47 -8.10
CA GLY A 38 15.37 -9.57 -8.84
C GLY A 38 15.03 -10.77 -7.98
N ASP A 39 15.10 -10.62 -6.68
CA ASP A 39 14.83 -11.72 -5.76
C ASP A 39 13.40 -11.62 -5.25
N TRP A 40 12.49 -12.06 -6.09
CA TRP A 40 11.06 -11.93 -5.79
C TRP A 40 10.62 -12.79 -4.62
N GLU A 41 11.22 -13.96 -4.47
CA GLU A 41 10.86 -14.84 -3.37
C GLU A 41 11.25 -14.23 -2.04
N GLU A 42 12.44 -13.64 -1.99
CA GLU A 42 12.88 -13.01 -0.76
C GLU A 42 12.02 -11.80 -0.43
N ALA A 43 11.68 -11.01 -1.44
CA ALA A 43 10.82 -9.85 -1.22
C ALA A 43 9.49 -10.29 -0.63
N GLN A 44 8.89 -11.34 -1.17
CA GLN A 44 7.61 -11.83 -0.69
C GLN A 44 7.72 -12.43 0.72
N ARG A 45 8.84 -13.12 0.97
CA ARG A 45 9.06 -13.70 2.28
C ARG A 45 9.12 -12.61 3.36
N ILE A 46 9.84 -11.54 3.06
CA ILE A 46 9.97 -10.44 4.01
C ILE A 46 8.59 -9.84 4.30
N GLU A 47 7.79 -9.64 3.25
CA GLU A 47 6.46 -9.09 3.44
C GLU A 47 5.58 -10.03 4.27
N ASN A 48 5.63 -11.31 3.96
CA ASN A 48 4.81 -12.27 4.68
C ASN A 48 5.22 -12.39 6.14
N ASP A 49 6.52 -12.34 6.40
CA ASP A 49 7.00 -12.46 7.76
C ASP A 49 6.56 -11.30 8.63
N GLY A 50 6.35 -10.14 8.03
CA GLY A 50 5.92 -8.97 8.78
C GLY A 50 4.42 -8.88 9.01
N ARG A 51 3.65 -9.79 8.43
CA ARG A 51 2.19 -9.67 8.48
C ARG A 51 1.63 -9.68 9.90
N ASP A 52 2.11 -10.57 10.72
CA ASP A 52 1.55 -10.69 12.07
C ASP A 52 1.88 -9.49 12.93
N ALA A 53 3.09 -8.99 12.80
CA ALA A 53 3.48 -7.80 13.54
C ALA A 53 2.65 -6.60 13.11
N LEU A 54 2.37 -6.51 11.82
CA LEU A 54 1.55 -5.45 11.28
C LEU A 54 0.13 -5.55 11.80
N ARG A 55 -0.40 -6.77 11.85
CA ARG A 55 -1.75 -6.98 12.37
C ARG A 55 -1.85 -6.55 13.81
N ARG A 56 -0.87 -6.90 14.62
CA ARG A 56 -0.88 -6.48 16.02
C ARG A 56 -0.84 -4.97 16.13
N ARG A 57 -0.06 -4.32 15.28
CA ARG A 57 0.05 -2.88 15.32
C ARG A 57 -1.29 -2.22 14.96
N PHE A 58 -1.97 -2.77 13.96
CA PHE A 58 -3.27 -2.22 13.57
C PHE A 58 -4.29 -2.35 14.68
N VAL A 59 -4.27 -3.47 15.39
CA VAL A 59 -5.17 -3.66 16.51
C VAL A 59 -4.87 -2.67 17.64
N GLU A 60 -3.59 -2.47 17.90
CA GLU A 60 -3.20 -1.61 19.00
C GLU A 60 -3.51 -0.15 18.74
N GLN A 61 -3.48 0.27 17.51
CA GLN A 61 -3.72 1.68 17.23
C GLN A 61 -5.20 2.06 17.35
N GLY A 62 -6.10 1.09 17.32
CA GLY A 62 -7.49 1.35 17.66
C GLY A 62 -8.31 2.03 16.59
N PHE A 63 -7.82 2.13 15.36
CA PHE A 63 -8.63 2.68 14.27
C PHE A 63 -8.31 1.92 13.00
N VAL A 64 -9.19 2.02 12.03
CA VAL A 64 -9.03 1.33 10.76
C VAL A 64 -8.26 2.22 9.81
N LEU A 65 -7.16 1.69 9.27
CA LEU A 65 -6.38 2.41 8.29
C LEU A 65 -6.97 2.11 6.93
N ARG A 66 -7.27 3.13 6.17
CA ARG A 66 -7.85 3.00 4.83
C ARG A 66 -6.98 3.72 3.82
N ARG A 67 -6.83 3.09 2.68
CA ARG A 67 -5.96 3.60 1.64
C ARG A 67 -6.65 3.52 0.29
N VAL A 68 -6.49 4.56 -0.50
CA VAL A 68 -6.90 4.54 -1.90
C VAL A 68 -5.64 4.70 -2.72
N ARG A 69 -5.35 3.68 -3.52
CA ARG A 69 -4.15 3.66 -4.35
C ARG A 69 -4.55 3.86 -5.79
N VAL A 70 -4.12 4.94 -6.40
CA VAL A 70 -4.42 5.21 -7.80
C VAL A 70 -3.29 4.65 -8.66
N VAL A 71 -3.63 3.81 -9.61
CA VAL A 71 -2.68 3.11 -10.45
C VAL A 71 -2.88 3.54 -11.89
N GLU A 72 -1.80 3.76 -12.59
CA GLU A 72 -1.85 4.14 -14.01
C GLU A 72 -1.08 3.13 -14.83
N SER A 73 -1.50 2.93 -16.05
CA SER A 73 -0.81 2.05 -16.97
C SER A 73 0.20 2.83 -17.78
N PRO A 74 1.33 2.23 -18.13
CA PRO A 74 1.73 0.88 -17.74
C PRO A 74 2.16 0.83 -16.29
N ILE A 75 1.99 -0.31 -15.67
CA ILE A 75 2.34 -0.49 -14.26
C ILE A 75 3.85 -0.40 -14.11
N THR A 76 4.31 0.44 -13.21
CA THR A 76 5.75 0.58 -12.98
C THR A 76 6.28 -0.62 -12.19
N PRO A 77 7.59 -0.89 -12.26
CA PRO A 77 8.15 -1.95 -11.42
C PRO A 77 7.88 -1.72 -9.94
N TYR A 78 7.91 -0.48 -9.49
CA TYR A 78 7.59 -0.19 -8.11
C TYR A 78 6.18 -0.64 -7.77
N LEU A 79 5.23 -0.39 -8.65
CA LEU A 79 3.85 -0.79 -8.38
C LEU A 79 3.67 -2.28 -8.40
N GLN A 80 4.45 -3.00 -9.22
CA GLN A 80 4.39 -4.45 -9.21
C GLN A 80 4.78 -4.99 -7.84
N TRP A 81 5.80 -4.41 -7.23
CA TRP A 81 6.20 -4.79 -5.89
C TRP A 81 5.15 -4.33 -4.88
N GLU A 82 4.70 -3.07 -5.01
CA GLU A 82 3.81 -2.51 -4.02
C GLU A 82 2.46 -3.23 -3.97
N MET A 83 1.96 -3.71 -5.09
CA MET A 83 0.69 -4.44 -5.08
C MET A 83 0.78 -5.66 -4.18
N ARG A 84 1.91 -6.32 -4.15
CA ARG A 84 2.10 -7.45 -3.27
C ARG A 84 2.21 -7.03 -1.82
N ALA A 85 2.92 -5.94 -1.57
CA ALA A 85 3.04 -5.42 -0.22
C ALA A 85 1.69 -4.96 0.31
N LEU A 86 0.89 -4.33 -0.53
CA LEU A 86 -0.43 -3.89 -0.12
C LEU A 86 -1.35 -5.06 0.19
N ARG A 87 -1.18 -6.17 -0.53
CA ARG A 87 -1.97 -7.35 -0.25
C ARG A 87 -1.71 -7.85 1.17
N VAL A 88 -0.45 -7.86 1.57
CA VAL A 88 -0.10 -8.28 2.92
C VAL A 88 -0.70 -7.32 3.94
N ARG A 89 -0.68 -6.03 3.64
CA ARG A 89 -1.28 -5.05 4.55
C ARG A 89 -2.79 -5.24 4.65
N ALA A 90 -3.43 -5.57 3.54
CA ALA A 90 -4.87 -5.83 3.56
C ALA A 90 -5.18 -7.06 4.40
N GLU A 91 -4.35 -8.09 4.29
CA GLU A 91 -4.52 -9.29 5.09
C GLU A 91 -4.29 -9.02 6.56
N ALA A 92 -3.50 -8.01 6.87
CA ALA A 92 -3.24 -7.64 8.27
C ALA A 92 -4.34 -6.73 8.84
N GLY A 93 -5.21 -6.18 7.99
CA GLY A 93 -6.33 -5.40 8.50
C GLY A 93 -6.52 -4.03 7.87
N GLU A 94 -5.65 -3.62 6.99
CA GLU A 94 -5.82 -2.33 6.32
C GLU A 94 -6.88 -2.47 5.23
N GLU A 95 -7.74 -1.47 5.09
CA GLU A 95 -8.73 -1.48 4.01
C GLU A 95 -8.15 -0.72 2.83
N ILE A 96 -8.01 -1.41 1.72
CA ILE A 96 -7.32 -0.86 0.56
C ILE A 96 -8.21 -0.92 -0.66
N ARG A 97 -8.30 0.19 -1.37
CA ARG A 97 -8.96 0.25 -2.65
C ARG A 97 -7.95 0.65 -3.71
N VAL A 98 -8.01 -0.01 -4.83
CA VAL A 98 -7.14 0.31 -5.95
C VAL A 98 -8.00 0.86 -7.07
N LEU A 99 -7.66 2.04 -7.55
CA LEU A 99 -8.36 2.67 -8.65
C LEU A 99 -7.43 2.69 -9.85
N ASP A 100 -7.91 2.17 -10.97
CA ASP A 100 -7.12 2.18 -12.19
C ASP A 100 -7.50 3.44 -12.98
N ALA A 101 -6.68 4.44 -12.88
CA ALA A 101 -6.97 5.73 -13.51
C ALA A 101 -6.96 5.62 -15.02
N SER A 102 -6.22 4.66 -15.56
CA SER A 102 -6.16 4.54 -17.01
C SER A 102 -7.46 4.07 -17.61
N THR A 103 -8.11 3.12 -16.92
CA THR A 103 -9.38 2.60 -17.41
C THR A 103 -10.50 3.35 -16.79
N GLY A 104 -10.36 3.64 -15.52
CA GLY A 104 -11.40 4.28 -14.78
C GLY A 104 -11.76 5.61 -15.32
N ALA A 105 -10.79 6.28 -15.85
CA ALA A 105 -11.08 7.57 -16.41
C ALA A 105 -12.06 7.42 -17.52
N ALA A 106 -11.98 6.36 -18.21
CA ALA A 106 -12.85 6.16 -19.33
C ALA A 106 -14.14 5.61 -18.89
N SER A 107 -14.18 5.11 -17.73
CA SER A 107 -15.36 4.44 -17.41
C SER A 107 -16.11 5.19 -16.45
N PRO A 108 -16.55 6.19 -16.54
CA PRO A 108 -17.31 6.91 -15.61
C PRO A 108 -18.53 6.32 -15.19
#